data_91238f4aae58bcecf98447f933ccc68c
#
_entry.id   91238f4aae58bcecf98447f933ccc68c
#
_cell.length_a   1.000
_cell.length_b   1.000
_cell.length_c   1.000
_cell.angle_alpha   90.00
_cell.angle_beta   90.00
_cell.angle_gamma   90.00
#
_symmetry.space_group_name_H-M   'P 1'
#
loop_
_entity.id
_entity.type
_entity.pdbx_description
1 polymer ?
#
loop_
_entity_poly.entity_id
_entity_poly.type
_entity_poly.pdbx_seq_one_letter_code
_entity_poly.pdbx_strand_id
1 'polypeptide(L)'
;MVRIFKTIDGAIHEIQEPQEGCWIALTNPTATEIFEISEQFGIEVDDLRAPLDEEERSRIEVEDNYTLILADVPAIEERNEKDWYVTIPLGIIVTQKMIFTVCLEDTQVLTRFMEGRVRNFFTYMKTRFILQILYRNASMYLRYLRIIDKKSEQIEEKLHLSTRNQELMELLELEKSLVYFTTSLRSNEMVLEKLLKVESICLLYTSPSPRDMRRSR
;
A
#
# COMPACT_ATOMS: atom_id res chain seq x y z
N MET A 1 -0.91 16.12 1.89
CA MET A 1 -0.45 16.19 3.30
C MET A 1 0.72 15.25 3.50
N VAL A 2 1.83 15.75 4.05
CA VAL A 2 3.05 14.98 4.34
C VAL A 2 3.16 14.75 5.83
N ARG A 3 3.38 13.50 6.26
CA ARG A 3 3.60 13.11 7.66
C ARG A 3 4.86 12.26 7.77
N ILE A 4 5.62 12.44 8.82
CA ILE A 4 6.91 11.76 9.00
C ILE A 4 6.86 10.94 10.27
N PHE A 5 7.18 9.66 10.17
CA PHE A 5 7.14 8.71 11.27
C PHE A 5 8.50 8.08 11.51
N LYS A 6 8.85 7.88 12.77
CA LYS A 6 10.08 7.18 13.17
C LYS A 6 9.82 6.27 14.35
N THR A 7 10.43 5.10 14.33
CA THR A 7 10.44 4.22 15.50
C THR A 7 11.51 4.69 16.47
N ILE A 8 11.08 5.07 17.68
CA ILE A 8 11.94 5.49 18.80
C ILE A 8 11.57 4.58 19.99
N ASP A 9 12.53 3.94 20.62
CA ASP A 9 12.34 3.05 21.76
C ASP A 9 11.26 1.95 21.54
N GLY A 10 11.18 1.46 20.30
CA GLY A 10 10.24 0.40 19.91
C GLY A 10 8.81 0.86 19.63
N ALA A 11 8.49 2.15 19.79
CA ALA A 11 7.20 2.76 19.46
C ALA A 11 7.30 3.67 18.23
N ILE A 12 6.20 3.80 17.49
CA ILE A 12 6.09 4.74 16.37
C ILE A 12 5.78 6.13 16.90
N HIS A 13 6.51 7.12 16.41
CA HIS A 13 6.31 8.53 16.72
C HIS A 13 6.24 9.35 15.43
N GLU A 14 5.35 10.31 15.40
CA GLU A 14 5.35 11.34 14.36
C GLU A 14 6.38 12.40 14.72
N ILE A 15 7.24 12.75 13.76
CA ILE A 15 8.34 13.71 13.91
C ILE A 15 8.20 14.84 12.90
N GLN A 16 8.84 16.00 13.16
CA GLN A 16 8.71 17.18 12.31
C GLN A 16 9.72 17.20 11.15
N GLU A 17 10.91 16.65 11.36
CA GLU A 17 11.98 16.68 10.39
C GLU A 17 12.42 15.28 9.94
N PRO A 18 12.72 15.07 8.64
CA PRO A 18 13.21 13.81 8.15
C PRO A 18 14.53 13.39 8.79
N GLN A 19 14.63 12.16 9.20
CA GLN A 19 15.82 11.54 9.77
C GLN A 19 16.06 10.17 9.14
N GLU A 20 17.29 9.69 9.18
CA GLU A 20 17.60 8.34 8.71
C GLU A 20 16.76 7.27 9.42
N GLY A 21 16.23 6.33 8.65
CA GLY A 21 15.35 5.28 9.13
C GLY A 21 13.90 5.72 9.38
N CYS A 22 13.50 6.93 8.99
CA CYS A 22 12.11 7.37 9.06
C CYS A 22 11.27 6.83 7.88
N TRP A 23 9.97 6.91 8.05
CA TRP A 23 8.95 6.71 7.03
C TRP A 23 8.24 8.02 6.76
N ILE A 24 8.21 8.44 5.49
CA ILE A 24 7.52 9.65 5.02
C ILE A 24 6.26 9.20 4.27
N ALA A 25 5.11 9.57 4.81
CA ALA A 25 3.81 9.23 4.24
C ALA A 25 3.20 10.47 3.55
N LEU A 26 2.95 10.36 2.26
CA LEU A 26 2.30 11.37 1.43
C LEU A 26 0.89 10.89 1.10
N THR A 27 -0.13 11.56 1.66
CA THR A 27 -1.54 11.31 1.33
C THR A 27 -2.09 12.53 0.62
N ASN A 28 -2.56 12.34 -0.61
CA ASN A 28 -3.05 13.41 -1.49
C ASN A 28 -2.12 14.64 -1.45
N PRO A 29 -0.82 14.49 -1.78
CA PRO A 29 0.13 15.57 -1.72
C PRO A 29 -0.18 16.63 -2.78
N THR A 30 0.08 17.89 -2.44
CA THR A 30 0.02 19.00 -3.39
C THR A 30 1.20 18.96 -4.35
N ALA A 31 1.09 19.66 -5.49
CA ALA A 31 2.20 19.78 -6.44
C ALA A 31 3.47 20.39 -5.79
N THR A 32 3.28 21.30 -4.84
CA THR A 32 4.39 21.91 -4.07
C THR A 32 5.06 20.87 -3.18
N GLU A 33 4.30 20.09 -2.40
CA GLU A 33 4.82 19.01 -1.55
C GLU A 33 5.58 17.95 -2.36
N ILE A 34 5.08 17.60 -3.56
CA ILE A 34 5.77 16.67 -4.47
C ILE A 34 7.10 17.25 -4.93
N PHE A 35 7.13 18.52 -5.35
CA PHE A 35 8.33 19.18 -5.81
C PHE A 35 9.39 19.28 -4.70
N GLU A 36 9.00 19.68 -3.49
CA GLU A 36 9.88 19.77 -2.33
C GLU A 36 10.50 18.40 -1.98
N ILE A 37 9.70 17.33 -1.98
CA ILE A 37 10.19 15.96 -1.73
C ILE A 37 11.13 15.50 -2.85
N SER A 38 10.80 15.79 -4.11
CA SER A 38 11.63 15.45 -5.27
C SER A 38 13.02 16.10 -5.15
N GLU A 39 13.09 17.42 -4.94
CA GLU A 39 14.33 18.18 -4.81
C GLU A 39 15.16 17.73 -3.58
N GLN A 40 14.49 17.50 -2.46
CA GLN A 40 15.18 17.17 -1.20
C GLN A 40 15.77 15.76 -1.20
N PHE A 41 15.11 14.78 -1.85
CA PHE A 41 15.47 13.37 -1.76
C PHE A 41 15.95 12.76 -3.08
N GLY A 42 15.93 13.52 -4.18
CA GLY A 42 16.36 13.06 -5.50
C GLY A 42 15.45 11.94 -6.05
N ILE A 43 14.13 12.09 -5.85
CA ILE A 43 13.11 11.19 -6.40
C ILE A 43 12.44 11.91 -7.57
N GLU A 44 12.29 11.24 -8.70
CA GLU A 44 11.65 11.83 -9.87
C GLU A 44 10.19 12.24 -9.57
N VAL A 45 9.79 13.42 -10.07
CA VAL A 45 8.45 13.97 -9.87
C VAL A 45 7.37 13.02 -10.41
N ASP A 46 7.65 12.39 -11.55
CA ASP A 46 6.71 11.47 -12.20
C ASP A 46 6.49 10.21 -11.36
N ASP A 47 7.52 9.70 -10.67
CA ASP A 47 7.43 8.56 -9.78
C ASP A 47 6.65 8.87 -8.49
N LEU A 48 6.72 10.11 -8.01
CA LEU A 48 5.89 10.59 -6.90
C LEU A 48 4.43 10.82 -7.33
N ARG A 49 4.18 11.12 -8.60
CA ARG A 49 2.84 11.34 -9.16
C ARG A 49 2.14 10.07 -9.58
N ALA A 50 2.88 9.06 -10.04
CA ALA A 50 2.31 7.83 -10.53
C ALA A 50 1.26 7.21 -9.59
N PRO A 51 1.47 7.13 -8.25
CA PRO A 51 0.46 6.59 -7.34
C PRO A 51 -0.79 7.48 -7.15
N LEU A 52 -0.83 8.65 -7.75
CA LEU A 52 -1.96 9.59 -7.68
C LEU A 52 -2.87 9.49 -8.92
N ASP A 53 -2.52 8.66 -9.89
CA ASP A 53 -3.35 8.31 -11.04
C ASP A 53 -4.06 6.98 -10.75
N GLU A 54 -5.39 7.00 -10.68
CA GLU A 54 -6.20 5.82 -10.38
C GLU A 54 -6.06 4.69 -11.43
N GLU A 55 -5.64 5.02 -12.66
CA GLU A 55 -5.44 4.06 -13.76
C GLU A 55 -4.00 3.51 -13.80
N GLU A 56 -3.13 3.93 -12.88
CA GLU A 56 -1.73 3.51 -12.86
C GLU A 56 -1.59 2.02 -12.57
N ARG A 57 -0.60 1.38 -13.20
CA ARG A 57 -0.43 -0.08 -13.12
C ARG A 57 0.59 -0.47 -12.06
N SER A 58 0.26 -1.51 -11.31
CA SER A 58 1.17 -2.11 -10.34
C SER A 58 2.45 -2.62 -11.04
N ARG A 59 3.61 -2.17 -10.56
CA ARG A 59 4.93 -2.53 -11.11
C ARG A 59 6.06 -2.29 -10.10
N ILE A 60 7.25 -2.73 -10.44
CA ILE A 60 8.50 -2.37 -9.74
C ILE A 60 9.45 -1.77 -10.76
N GLU A 61 10.01 -0.62 -10.40
CA GLU A 61 11.09 0.06 -11.11
C GLU A 61 12.27 0.24 -10.17
N VAL A 62 13.45 -0.04 -10.69
CA VAL A 62 14.71 0.07 -9.93
C VAL A 62 15.51 1.19 -10.56
N GLU A 63 15.59 2.30 -9.85
CA GLU A 63 16.39 3.45 -10.21
C GLU A 63 17.74 3.44 -9.50
N ASP A 64 18.65 4.31 -9.91
CA ASP A 64 20.00 4.38 -9.34
C ASP A 64 20.01 4.65 -7.82
N ASN A 65 19.08 5.50 -7.35
CA ASN A 65 19.05 5.98 -5.97
C ASN A 65 17.90 5.41 -5.14
N TYR A 66 16.90 4.82 -5.76
CA TYR A 66 15.71 4.27 -5.08
C TYR A 66 15.07 3.14 -5.89
N THR A 67 14.15 2.46 -5.27
CA THR A 67 13.25 1.51 -5.92
C THR A 67 11.81 1.97 -5.70
N LEU A 68 11.06 2.10 -6.80
CA LEU A 68 9.62 2.35 -6.80
C LEU A 68 8.88 1.02 -6.87
N ILE A 69 7.92 0.83 -5.98
CA ILE A 69 6.99 -0.29 -5.96
C ILE A 69 5.59 0.30 -6.01
N LEU A 70 4.86 0.02 -7.08
CA LEU A 70 3.45 0.35 -7.20
C LEU A 70 2.63 -0.91 -6.98
N ALA A 71 1.66 -0.83 -6.08
CA ALA A 71 0.74 -1.93 -5.78
C ALA A 71 -0.67 -1.38 -5.60
N ASP A 72 -1.67 -2.11 -6.07
CA ASP A 72 -3.07 -1.72 -5.88
C ASP A 72 -3.53 -2.12 -4.49
N VAL A 73 -4.22 -1.22 -3.81
CA VAL A 73 -4.86 -1.48 -2.51
C VAL A 73 -6.37 -1.33 -2.64
N PRO A 74 -7.14 -2.17 -1.93
CA PRO A 74 -8.60 -2.08 -1.97
C PRO A 74 -9.07 -0.87 -1.16
N ALA A 75 -10.01 -0.13 -1.72
CA ALA A 75 -10.64 1.03 -1.12
C ALA A 75 -12.17 0.90 -1.16
N ILE A 76 -12.85 1.72 -0.39
CA ILE A 76 -14.30 1.86 -0.43
C ILE A 76 -14.60 3.28 -0.84
N GLU A 77 -15.33 3.41 -1.91
CA GLU A 77 -15.87 4.67 -2.39
C GLU A 77 -17.37 4.73 -2.07
N GLU A 78 -17.80 5.79 -1.46
CA GLU A 78 -19.22 6.02 -1.20
C GLU A 78 -19.86 6.73 -2.38
N ARG A 79 -20.82 6.05 -3.05
CA ARG A 79 -21.62 6.61 -4.14
C ARG A 79 -23.09 6.40 -3.86
N ASN A 80 -23.88 7.47 -3.81
CA ASN A 80 -25.32 7.41 -3.55
C ASN A 80 -25.68 6.62 -2.28
N GLU A 81 -24.99 6.89 -1.19
CA GLU A 81 -25.16 6.22 0.13
C GLU A 81 -24.88 4.70 0.11
N LYS A 82 -24.13 4.23 -0.89
CA LYS A 82 -23.71 2.83 -1.01
C LYS A 82 -22.19 2.70 -1.11
N ASP A 83 -21.66 1.66 -0.49
CA ASP A 83 -20.26 1.29 -0.56
C ASP A 83 -19.95 0.62 -1.89
N TRP A 84 -19.03 1.21 -2.66
CA TRP A 84 -18.42 0.63 -3.83
C TRP A 84 -17.01 0.17 -3.50
N TYR A 85 -16.69 -1.06 -3.89
CA TYR A 85 -15.37 -1.61 -3.66
C TYR A 85 -14.52 -1.39 -4.91
N VAL A 86 -13.52 -0.57 -4.78
CA VAL A 86 -12.59 -0.15 -5.83
C VAL A 86 -11.16 -0.48 -5.44
N THR A 87 -10.22 -0.20 -6.33
CA THR A 87 -8.79 -0.30 -6.06
C THR A 87 -8.12 1.02 -6.40
N ILE A 88 -7.17 1.43 -5.59
CA ILE A 88 -6.36 2.62 -5.79
C ILE A 88 -4.87 2.25 -5.74
N PRO A 89 -4.01 2.95 -6.48
CA PRO A 89 -2.57 2.73 -6.40
C PRO A 89 -2.00 3.17 -5.05
N LEU A 90 -1.01 2.41 -4.58
CA LEU A 90 -0.14 2.76 -3.48
C LEU A 90 1.30 2.70 -3.97
N GLY A 91 1.98 3.83 -3.96
CA GLY A 91 3.42 3.92 -4.20
C GLY A 91 4.21 3.68 -2.93
N ILE A 92 5.25 2.84 -3.03
CA ILE A 92 6.24 2.63 -1.98
C ILE A 92 7.59 2.89 -2.61
N ILE A 93 8.28 3.96 -2.17
CA ILE A 93 9.59 4.34 -2.67
C ILE A 93 10.62 4.06 -1.59
N VAL A 94 11.63 3.28 -1.93
CA VAL A 94 12.65 2.83 -0.99
C VAL A 94 14.01 3.38 -1.38
N THR A 95 14.52 4.30 -0.57
CA THR A 95 15.88 4.83 -0.72
C THR A 95 16.85 4.10 0.21
N GLN A 96 18.15 4.41 0.13
CA GLN A 96 19.13 3.86 1.07
C GLN A 96 18.84 4.22 2.53
N LYS A 97 18.29 5.40 2.79
CA LYS A 97 18.16 5.96 4.16
C LYS A 97 16.74 5.86 4.73
N MET A 98 15.70 5.87 3.91
CA MET A 98 14.32 5.98 4.37
C MET A 98 13.33 5.33 3.38
N ILE A 99 12.08 5.29 3.77
CA ILE A 99 10.98 4.76 2.96
C ILE A 99 9.88 5.83 2.84
N PHE A 100 9.29 5.93 1.65
CA PHE A 100 8.17 6.81 1.37
C PHE A 100 6.97 5.96 0.97
N THR A 101 5.78 6.43 1.30
CA THR A 101 4.53 5.91 0.74
C THR A 101 3.73 7.07 0.19
N VAL A 102 3.17 6.88 -1.00
CA VAL A 102 2.35 7.87 -1.69
C VAL A 102 1.03 7.23 -2.07
N CYS A 103 -0.08 7.87 -1.74
CA CYS A 103 -1.42 7.42 -2.10
C CYS A 103 -2.37 8.61 -2.29
N LEU A 104 -3.43 8.38 -3.06
CA LEU A 104 -4.44 9.39 -3.36
C LEU A 104 -5.28 9.75 -2.13
N GLU A 105 -5.57 8.77 -1.28
CA GLU A 105 -6.38 8.92 -0.07
C GLU A 105 -5.84 8.10 1.10
N ASP A 106 -6.38 8.33 2.29
CA ASP A 106 -6.03 7.54 3.46
C ASP A 106 -6.49 6.08 3.31
N THR A 107 -5.54 5.15 3.37
CA THR A 107 -5.83 3.72 3.29
C THR A 107 -5.68 3.03 4.63
N GLN A 108 -6.63 2.14 4.97
CA GLN A 108 -6.55 1.31 6.18
C GLN A 108 -5.31 0.39 6.18
N VAL A 109 -4.68 0.18 5.03
CA VAL A 109 -3.41 -0.56 4.93
C VAL A 109 -2.32 0.19 5.70
N LEU A 110 -2.21 1.52 5.53
CA LEU A 110 -1.18 2.35 6.17
C LEU A 110 -1.58 2.88 7.55
N THR A 111 -2.84 3.26 7.74
CA THR A 111 -3.32 3.89 8.99
C THR A 111 -2.93 3.10 10.23
N ARG A 112 -3.00 1.75 10.19
CA ARG A 112 -2.65 0.94 11.36
C ARG A 112 -1.16 0.96 11.72
N PHE A 113 -0.28 1.25 10.76
CA PHE A 113 1.14 1.47 11.03
C PHE A 113 1.33 2.83 11.72
N MET A 114 0.65 3.88 11.23
CA MET A 114 0.69 5.22 11.81
C MET A 114 0.18 5.23 13.26
N GLU A 115 -0.83 4.42 13.55
CA GLU A 115 -1.41 4.26 14.89
C GLU A 115 -0.61 3.34 15.83
N GLY A 116 0.51 2.76 15.37
CA GLY A 116 1.30 1.83 16.17
C GLY A 116 0.62 0.48 16.45
N ARG A 117 -0.41 0.12 15.69
CA ARG A 117 -1.21 -1.12 15.88
C ARG A 117 -0.64 -2.34 15.16
N VAL A 118 0.55 -2.23 14.60
CA VAL A 118 1.22 -3.33 13.91
C VAL A 118 2.37 -3.85 14.75
N ARG A 119 2.30 -5.13 15.13
CA ARG A 119 3.34 -5.76 15.96
C ARG A 119 4.66 -5.88 15.20
N ASN A 120 5.77 -5.67 15.93
CA ASN A 120 7.12 -5.80 15.39
C ASN A 120 7.34 -4.95 14.14
N PHE A 121 6.73 -3.77 14.07
CA PHE A 121 6.93 -2.78 13.03
C PHE A 121 8.02 -1.80 13.45
N PHE A 122 8.98 -1.59 12.57
CA PHE A 122 10.09 -0.64 12.75
C PHE A 122 10.34 0.07 11.43
N THR A 123 10.33 1.40 11.44
CA THR A 123 10.48 2.22 10.22
C THR A 123 11.81 2.00 9.49
N TYR A 124 12.88 1.70 10.23
CA TYR A 124 14.21 1.42 9.70
C TYR A 124 14.37 0.02 9.08
N MET A 125 13.45 -0.92 9.40
CA MET A 125 13.42 -2.27 8.79
C MET A 125 12.62 -2.25 7.49
N LYS A 126 13.15 -1.60 6.46
CA LYS A 126 12.44 -1.29 5.21
C LYS A 126 11.83 -2.51 4.52
N THR A 127 12.61 -3.56 4.29
CA THR A 127 12.12 -4.81 3.67
C THR A 127 10.97 -5.42 4.45
N ARG A 128 11.12 -5.49 5.78
CA ARG A 128 10.05 -5.99 6.64
C ARG A 128 8.81 -5.13 6.56
N PHE A 129 8.97 -3.82 6.52
CA PHE A 129 7.86 -2.88 6.38
C PHE A 129 7.11 -3.09 5.06
N ILE A 130 7.82 -3.21 3.93
CA ILE A 130 7.23 -3.49 2.63
C ILE A 130 6.41 -4.80 2.68
N LEU A 131 7.00 -5.88 3.19
CA LEU A 131 6.31 -7.16 3.31
C LEU A 131 5.09 -7.09 4.24
N GLN A 132 5.16 -6.32 5.32
CA GLN A 132 4.02 -6.09 6.20
C GLN A 132 2.91 -5.28 5.51
N ILE A 133 3.24 -4.27 4.69
CA ILE A 133 2.27 -3.52 3.87
C ILE A 133 1.56 -4.50 2.91
N LEU A 134 2.32 -5.27 2.13
CA LEU A 134 1.77 -6.21 1.14
C LEU A 134 0.92 -7.32 1.80
N TYR A 135 1.35 -7.84 2.96
CA TYR A 135 0.54 -8.79 3.74
C TYR A 135 -0.78 -8.18 4.22
N ARG A 136 -0.74 -6.94 4.68
CA ARG A 136 -1.97 -6.24 5.10
C ARG A 136 -2.87 -5.95 3.92
N ASN A 137 -2.29 -5.55 2.79
CA ASN A 137 -3.02 -5.35 1.55
C ASN A 137 -3.80 -6.62 1.17
N ALA A 138 -3.14 -7.76 1.09
CA ALA A 138 -3.80 -9.05 0.82
C ALA A 138 -4.89 -9.39 1.86
N SER A 139 -4.65 -9.09 3.14
CA SER A 139 -5.64 -9.30 4.21
C SER A 139 -6.86 -8.40 4.05
N MET A 140 -6.69 -7.17 3.54
CA MET A 140 -7.79 -6.25 3.26
C MET A 140 -8.64 -6.72 2.08
N TYR A 141 -8.02 -7.17 0.98
CA TYR A 141 -8.75 -7.80 -0.12
C TYR A 141 -9.60 -8.98 0.36
N LEU A 142 -9.02 -9.88 1.15
CA LEU A 142 -9.76 -11.02 1.70
C LEU A 142 -10.94 -10.58 2.59
N ARG A 143 -10.77 -9.52 3.36
CA ARG A 143 -11.85 -8.95 4.18
C ARG A 143 -12.98 -8.41 3.31
N TYR A 144 -12.66 -7.64 2.27
CA TYR A 144 -13.67 -7.05 1.39
C TYR A 144 -14.37 -8.11 0.53
N LEU A 145 -13.64 -9.12 0.06
CA LEU A 145 -14.23 -10.26 -0.64
C LEU A 145 -15.29 -10.97 0.20
N ARG A 146 -15.05 -11.18 1.50
CA ARG A 146 -16.04 -11.75 2.41
C ARG A 146 -17.27 -10.87 2.61
N ILE A 147 -17.10 -9.56 2.55
CA ILE A 147 -18.24 -8.62 2.65
C ILE A 147 -19.04 -8.65 1.36
N ILE A 148 -18.38 -8.66 0.20
CA ILE A 148 -19.03 -8.75 -1.11
C ILE A 148 -19.81 -10.05 -1.22
N ASP A 149 -19.21 -11.18 -0.85
CA ASP A 149 -19.85 -12.50 -0.83
C ASP A 149 -21.15 -12.49 -0.01
N LYS A 150 -21.08 -12.00 1.23
CA LYS A 150 -22.27 -11.88 2.09
C LYS A 150 -23.33 -10.91 1.53
N LYS A 151 -22.91 -9.80 0.88
CA LYS A 151 -23.86 -8.86 0.23
C LYS A 151 -24.53 -9.55 -0.97
N SER A 152 -23.78 -10.30 -1.78
CA SER A 152 -24.31 -11.06 -2.92
C SER A 152 -25.38 -12.05 -2.48
N GLU A 153 -25.10 -12.88 -1.47
CA GLU A 153 -26.10 -13.83 -0.91
C GLU A 153 -27.40 -13.12 -0.48
N GLN A 154 -27.28 -11.99 0.21
CA GLN A 154 -28.46 -11.22 0.67
C GLN A 154 -29.30 -10.66 -0.50
N ILE A 155 -28.65 -10.26 -1.59
CA ILE A 155 -29.32 -9.75 -2.78
C ILE A 155 -30.00 -10.90 -3.53
N GLU A 156 -29.34 -12.04 -3.66
CA GLU A 156 -29.89 -13.24 -4.29
C GLU A 156 -31.15 -13.72 -3.57
N GLU A 157 -31.16 -13.77 -2.24
CA GLU A 157 -32.35 -14.09 -1.45
C GLU A 157 -33.53 -13.13 -1.73
N LYS A 158 -33.26 -11.82 -1.89
CA LYS A 158 -34.28 -10.83 -2.24
C LYS A 158 -34.82 -11.03 -3.65
N LEU A 159 -33.95 -11.38 -4.60
CA LEU A 159 -34.35 -11.65 -5.99
C LEU A 159 -35.28 -12.86 -6.08
N HIS A 160 -35.09 -13.88 -5.26
CA HIS A 160 -36.00 -15.04 -5.22
C HIS A 160 -37.41 -14.66 -4.74
N LEU A 161 -37.52 -13.58 -3.95
CA LEU A 161 -38.81 -13.11 -3.41
C LEU A 161 -39.50 -12.06 -4.29
N SER A 162 -38.74 -11.33 -5.10
CA SER A 162 -39.23 -10.19 -5.90
C SER A 162 -38.25 -9.87 -7.02
N THR A 163 -38.67 -9.98 -8.26
CA THR A 163 -37.90 -9.56 -9.45
C THR A 163 -37.90 -8.02 -9.56
N ARG A 164 -36.95 -7.36 -8.95
CA ARG A 164 -36.76 -5.91 -9.10
C ARG A 164 -35.47 -5.61 -9.86
N ASN A 165 -35.52 -4.65 -10.76
CA ASN A 165 -34.34 -4.20 -11.51
C ASN A 165 -33.23 -3.65 -10.58
N GLN A 166 -33.59 -3.18 -9.41
CA GLN A 166 -32.66 -2.61 -8.43
C GLN A 166 -31.68 -3.67 -7.89
N GLU A 167 -32.15 -4.87 -7.51
CA GLU A 167 -31.34 -5.97 -7.02
C GLU A 167 -30.37 -6.46 -8.10
N LEU A 168 -30.82 -6.51 -9.38
CA LEU A 168 -29.94 -6.85 -10.48
C LEU A 168 -28.84 -5.82 -10.69
N MET A 169 -29.14 -4.54 -10.55
CA MET A 169 -28.11 -3.48 -10.64
C MET A 169 -27.10 -3.60 -9.51
N GLU A 170 -27.52 -3.91 -8.29
CA GLU A 170 -26.64 -4.10 -7.16
C GLU A 170 -25.69 -5.31 -7.37
N LEU A 171 -26.17 -6.43 -7.94
CA LEU A 171 -25.31 -7.56 -8.29
C LEU A 171 -24.28 -7.20 -9.35
N LEU A 172 -24.66 -6.42 -10.38
CA LEU A 172 -23.73 -5.94 -11.40
C LEU A 172 -22.65 -5.02 -10.83
N GLU A 173 -22.98 -4.22 -9.81
CA GLU A 173 -22.03 -3.38 -9.10
C GLU A 173 -21.01 -4.22 -8.33
N LEU A 174 -21.46 -5.29 -7.64
CA LEU A 174 -20.57 -6.23 -6.96
C LEU A 174 -19.69 -7.00 -7.95
N GLU A 175 -20.24 -7.40 -9.10
CA GLU A 175 -19.47 -8.06 -10.18
C GLU A 175 -18.33 -7.15 -10.67
N LYS A 176 -18.58 -5.87 -10.91
CA LYS A 176 -17.55 -4.90 -11.28
C LYS A 176 -16.45 -4.82 -10.23
N SER A 177 -16.81 -4.78 -8.96
CA SER A 177 -15.84 -4.78 -7.84
C SER A 177 -14.96 -6.03 -7.86
N LEU A 178 -15.52 -7.21 -8.15
CA LEU A 178 -14.76 -8.45 -8.28
C LEU A 178 -13.81 -8.45 -9.48
N VAL A 179 -14.21 -7.82 -10.59
CA VAL A 179 -13.32 -7.64 -11.77
C VAL A 179 -12.13 -6.76 -11.41
N TYR A 180 -12.35 -5.61 -10.76
CA TYR A 180 -11.26 -4.76 -10.28
C TYR A 180 -10.32 -5.52 -9.35
N PHE A 181 -10.85 -6.19 -8.32
CA PHE A 181 -10.05 -6.96 -7.37
C PHE A 181 -9.25 -8.08 -8.04
N THR A 182 -9.85 -8.79 -8.99
CA THR A 182 -9.16 -9.86 -9.73
C THR A 182 -7.98 -9.31 -10.55
N THR A 183 -8.19 -8.18 -11.23
CA THR A 183 -7.16 -7.52 -12.04
C THR A 183 -6.02 -7.03 -11.15
N SER A 184 -6.33 -6.31 -10.08
CA SER A 184 -5.36 -5.76 -9.15
C SER A 184 -4.59 -6.85 -8.39
N LEU A 185 -5.24 -7.92 -7.97
CA LEU A 185 -4.56 -9.04 -7.31
C LEU A 185 -3.57 -9.74 -8.24
N ARG A 186 -3.90 -9.92 -9.52
CA ARG A 186 -2.95 -10.46 -10.52
C ARG A 186 -1.76 -9.54 -10.75
N SER A 187 -1.99 -8.23 -10.81
CA SER A 187 -0.90 -7.24 -10.94
C SER A 187 -0.01 -7.24 -9.70
N ASN A 188 -0.61 -7.28 -8.52
CA ASN A 188 0.12 -7.37 -7.25
C ASN A 188 0.92 -8.67 -7.10
N GLU A 189 0.42 -9.80 -7.62
CA GLU A 189 1.15 -11.07 -7.67
C GLU A 189 2.44 -10.93 -8.48
N MET A 190 2.38 -10.30 -9.66
CA MET A 190 3.56 -10.02 -10.48
C MET A 190 4.55 -9.09 -9.77
N VAL A 191 4.07 -8.11 -9.00
CA VAL A 191 4.90 -7.24 -8.16
C VAL A 191 5.64 -8.07 -7.10
N LEU A 192 4.92 -8.95 -6.39
CA LEU A 192 5.52 -9.84 -5.39
C LEU A 192 6.59 -10.77 -5.98
N GLU A 193 6.32 -11.37 -7.15
CA GLU A 193 7.28 -12.23 -7.84
C GLU A 193 8.55 -11.47 -8.25
N LYS A 194 8.41 -10.24 -8.75
CA LYS A 194 9.56 -9.39 -9.07
C LYS A 194 10.31 -8.98 -7.80
N LEU A 195 9.60 -8.60 -6.74
CA LEU A 195 10.18 -8.19 -5.47
C LEU A 195 11.12 -9.27 -4.88
N LEU A 196 10.75 -10.54 -5.01
CA LEU A 196 11.58 -11.66 -4.56
C LEU A 196 12.87 -11.82 -5.37
N LYS A 197 12.95 -11.25 -6.57
CA LYS A 197 14.11 -11.31 -7.46
C LYS A 197 14.99 -10.06 -7.40
N VAL A 198 14.53 -8.97 -6.80
CA VAL A 198 15.25 -7.70 -6.71
C VAL A 198 16.32 -7.79 -5.63
N GLU A 199 17.59 -7.91 -6.04
CA GLU A 199 18.74 -8.04 -5.14
C GLU A 199 18.90 -6.84 -4.19
N SER A 200 18.60 -5.62 -4.64
CA SER A 200 18.67 -4.41 -3.82
C SER A 200 17.76 -4.44 -2.60
N ILE A 201 16.63 -5.15 -2.69
CA ILE A 201 15.72 -5.35 -1.57
C ILE A 201 16.13 -6.57 -0.74
N CYS A 202 16.68 -7.61 -1.38
CA CYS A 202 17.26 -8.78 -0.71
C CYS A 202 18.55 -8.46 0.05
N LEU A 203 19.41 -7.57 -0.45
CA LEU A 203 20.67 -7.16 0.21
C LEU A 203 20.44 -6.42 1.55
N LEU A 204 19.23 -5.91 1.80
CA LEU A 204 18.84 -5.41 3.11
C LEU A 204 18.65 -6.54 4.16
N TYR A 205 18.67 -7.80 3.74
CA TYR A 205 18.67 -8.99 4.61
C TYR A 205 20.03 -9.37 5.14
N THR A 206 21.11 -8.82 4.58
CA THR A 206 22.50 -9.05 5.05
C THR A 206 22.95 -8.05 6.12
N SER A 207 22.06 -7.69 7.04
CA SER A 207 22.53 -7.28 8.37
C SER A 207 23.16 -8.52 9.01
N PRO A 208 24.44 -8.50 9.40
CA PRO A 208 25.11 -9.68 9.94
C PRO A 208 24.30 -10.23 11.11
N SER A 209 23.92 -11.50 11.01
CA SER A 209 23.28 -12.22 12.10
C SER A 209 24.13 -12.06 13.37
N PRO A 210 23.52 -11.92 14.58
CA PRO A 210 24.28 -11.95 15.84
C PRO A 210 25.19 -13.18 15.98
N ARG A 211 25.02 -14.23 15.15
CA ARG A 211 25.90 -15.39 15.05
C ARG A 211 27.19 -15.12 14.27
N ASP A 212 27.17 -14.23 13.28
CA ASP A 212 28.32 -13.91 12.44
C ASP A 212 29.28 -12.94 13.17
N MET A 213 28.76 -12.11 14.07
CA MET A 213 29.57 -11.23 14.93
C MET A 213 30.37 -11.99 16.02
N ARG A 214 30.04 -13.26 16.32
CA ARG A 214 30.78 -14.08 17.29
C ARG A 214 31.96 -14.84 16.69
N ARG A 215 32.13 -14.86 15.37
CA ARG A 215 33.26 -15.54 14.69
C ARG A 215 34.44 -14.63 14.36
N SER A 216 34.34 -13.33 14.69
CA SER A 216 35.42 -12.33 14.48
C SER A 216 36.08 -11.90 15.78
N ARG A 217 36.27 -12.83 16.74
CA ARG A 217 37.16 -12.64 17.91
C ARG A 217 38.00 -13.87 18.09
#